data_bf9d954a9290ec45d8fee3613d874965
#
_entry.id   bf9d954a9290ec45d8fee3613d874965
#
_cell.length_a   1.000
_cell.length_b   1.000
_cell.length_c   1.000
_cell.angle_alpha   90.00
_cell.angle_beta   90.00
_cell.angle_gamma   90.00
#
_symmetry.space_group_name_H-M   'P 1'
#
loop_
_entity.id
_entity.type
_entity.pdbx_description
1 polymer ?
#
loop_
_entity_poly.entity_id
_entity_poly.type
_entity_poly.pdbx_seq_one_letter_code
_entity_poly.pdbx_strand_id
1 'polypeptide(L)'
;HSDTVQSMAHMDLDFSDIPVDFASCSSHKFHGPKGNGFAFVRKSSGLKGIITGGPQERSLRAGTENVCGIVGLGKALELSLEHMKDYSSHMKSIKNYAIEQLSNSIDDVEFNGRSAEEDASLYTVLSVLLPFKDPMIGLKLDMKGIAISQGSACSSGASKPSMVMMMILD
;
A
#
# COMPACT_ATOMS: atom_id res chain seq x y z
N HIS A 1 7.36 4.07 14.77
CA HIS A 1 7.11 4.44 13.37
C HIS A 1 6.28 3.38 12.67
N SER A 2 5.33 3.82 11.87
CA SER A 2 4.60 2.95 10.95
C SER A 2 4.70 3.49 9.52
N ASP A 3 4.98 2.61 8.57
CA ASP A 3 4.75 2.88 7.15
C ASP A 3 3.25 2.71 6.89
N THR A 4 2.57 3.80 6.53
CA THR A 4 1.14 3.81 6.24
C THR A 4 0.85 4.00 4.74
N VAL A 5 1.85 3.78 3.88
CA VAL A 5 1.75 3.98 2.43
C VAL A 5 0.60 3.18 1.82
N GLN A 6 0.35 1.97 2.30
CA GLN A 6 -0.73 1.11 1.78
C GLN A 6 -2.06 1.26 2.52
N SER A 7 -2.07 1.83 3.73
CA SER A 7 -3.28 1.96 4.55
C SER A 7 -3.91 3.35 4.50
N MET A 8 -3.10 4.39 4.20
CA MET A 8 -3.60 5.75 4.09
C MET A 8 -4.64 5.85 2.98
N ALA A 9 -5.78 6.49 3.29
CA ALA A 9 -6.96 6.61 2.43
C ALA A 9 -7.68 5.28 2.09
N HIS A 10 -7.24 4.17 2.70
CA HIS A 10 -7.90 2.86 2.59
C HIS A 10 -8.47 2.37 3.92
N MET A 11 -8.06 2.97 5.02
CA MET A 11 -8.55 2.70 6.37
C MET A 11 -8.82 4.01 7.08
N ASP A 12 -9.72 3.98 8.05
CA ASP A 12 -9.89 5.07 8.98
C ASP A 12 -8.71 5.08 9.98
N LEU A 13 -7.87 6.09 9.87
CA LEU A 13 -6.65 6.24 10.65
C LEU A 13 -6.70 7.52 11.48
N ASP A 14 -7.07 7.39 12.76
CA ASP A 14 -6.98 8.48 13.71
C ASP A 14 -5.70 8.35 14.55
N PHE A 15 -4.73 9.22 14.28
CA PHE A 15 -3.47 9.23 15.03
C PHE A 15 -3.60 9.85 16.43
N SER A 16 -4.77 10.33 16.84
CA SER A 16 -5.03 10.65 18.24
C SER A 16 -5.18 9.38 19.09
N ASP A 17 -5.77 8.35 18.53
CA ASP A 17 -6.05 7.08 19.19
C ASP A 17 -4.96 6.02 18.95
N ILE A 18 -4.28 6.10 17.80
CA ILE A 18 -3.20 5.17 17.48
C ILE A 18 -1.89 5.62 18.13
N PRO A 19 -1.25 4.81 18.98
CA PRO A 19 -0.06 5.19 19.73
C PRO A 19 1.21 5.09 18.87
N VAL A 20 1.30 5.91 17.81
CA VAL A 20 2.50 6.05 16.97
C VAL A 20 3.07 7.46 17.08
N ASP A 21 4.39 7.60 17.02
CA ASP A 21 5.06 8.90 16.99
C ASP A 21 5.28 9.39 15.58
N PHE A 22 5.44 8.47 14.64
CA PHE A 22 5.71 8.77 13.23
C PHE A 22 4.88 7.85 12.33
N ALA A 23 4.32 8.42 11.26
CA ALA A 23 3.76 7.66 10.16
C ALA A 23 4.20 8.28 8.83
N SER A 24 4.49 7.44 7.85
CA SER A 24 4.90 7.89 6.51
C SER A 24 3.87 7.48 5.46
N CYS A 25 3.66 8.35 4.48
CA CYS A 25 2.66 8.17 3.44
C CYS A 25 3.20 8.62 2.07
N SER A 26 2.66 8.06 1.00
CA SER A 26 3.00 8.41 -0.37
C SER A 26 1.75 8.67 -1.20
N SER A 27 1.66 9.86 -1.80
CA SER A 27 0.43 10.34 -2.47
C SER A 27 -0.02 9.49 -3.66
N HIS A 28 0.92 8.90 -4.40
CA HIS A 28 0.59 8.08 -5.57
C HIS A 28 -0.14 6.76 -5.25
N LYS A 29 -0.27 6.42 -3.97
CA LYS A 29 -1.04 5.24 -3.53
C LYS A 29 -2.54 5.54 -3.34
N PHE A 30 -2.90 6.81 -3.32
CA PHE A 30 -4.29 7.30 -3.33
C PHE A 30 -4.52 8.34 -4.42
N HIS A 31 -3.98 8.07 -5.62
CA HIS A 31 -4.20 8.83 -6.86
C HIS A 31 -3.59 10.24 -6.90
N GLY A 32 -2.73 10.58 -5.96
CA GLY A 32 -1.99 11.85 -5.94
C GLY A 32 -0.72 11.83 -6.79
N PRO A 33 -0.03 12.97 -6.90
CA PRO A 33 1.19 13.09 -7.70
C PRO A 33 2.32 12.19 -7.19
N LYS A 34 3.08 11.59 -8.11
CA LYS A 34 4.33 10.88 -7.78
C LYS A 34 5.38 11.84 -7.23
N GLY A 35 6.28 11.33 -6.39
CA GLY A 35 7.36 12.12 -5.79
C GLY A 35 6.92 12.99 -4.60
N ASN A 36 5.67 12.87 -4.16
CA ASN A 36 5.13 13.58 -3.01
C ASN A 36 4.61 12.58 -1.97
N GLY A 37 4.67 12.98 -0.72
CA GLY A 37 4.16 12.25 0.41
C GLY A 37 4.14 13.16 1.63
N PHE A 38 3.67 12.66 2.74
CA PHE A 38 3.75 13.36 4.01
C PHE A 38 4.19 12.42 5.13
N ALA A 39 4.70 13.02 6.19
CA ALA A 39 4.96 12.33 7.43
C ALA A 39 4.13 12.95 8.56
N PHE A 40 3.40 12.11 9.29
CA PHE A 40 2.88 12.48 10.60
C PHE A 40 4.03 12.43 11.60
N VAL A 41 4.20 13.51 12.36
CA VAL A 41 5.19 13.61 13.41
C VAL A 41 4.51 14.12 14.67
N ARG A 42 4.47 13.29 15.72
CA ARG A 42 3.89 13.67 17.01
C ARG A 42 4.74 14.76 17.65
N LYS A 43 4.12 15.83 18.14
CA LYS A 43 4.82 16.96 18.73
C LYS A 43 5.77 16.59 19.88
N SER A 44 5.40 15.60 20.67
CA SER A 44 6.17 15.10 21.81
C SER A 44 7.35 14.18 21.43
N SER A 45 7.50 13.82 20.14
CA SER A 45 8.53 12.87 19.70
C SER A 45 9.97 13.37 19.83
N GLY A 46 10.16 14.68 19.94
CA GLY A 46 11.49 15.30 20.01
C GLY A 46 12.32 15.18 18.73
N LEU A 47 11.70 14.82 17.60
CA LEU A 47 12.39 14.69 16.31
C LEU A 47 13.05 15.99 15.91
N LYS A 48 14.32 15.90 15.48
CA LYS A 48 15.07 17.00 14.86
C LYS A 48 15.25 16.71 13.37
N GLY A 49 15.16 17.77 12.56
CA GLY A 49 15.43 17.67 11.13
C GLY A 49 16.86 17.20 10.84
N ILE A 50 17.01 16.27 9.94
CA ILE A 50 18.32 15.80 9.46
C ILE A 50 18.74 16.49 8.16
N ILE A 51 17.78 17.03 7.39
CA ILE A 51 18.04 17.87 6.21
C ILE A 51 17.98 19.30 6.67
N THR A 52 19.15 19.89 6.93
CA THR A 52 19.31 21.23 7.49
C THR A 52 19.39 22.30 6.41
N GLY A 53 19.04 23.56 6.77
CA GLY A 53 19.03 24.72 5.87
C GLY A 53 17.99 25.75 6.29
N GLY A 54 17.06 26.09 5.40
CA GLY A 54 15.96 27.01 5.70
C GLY A 54 14.93 26.42 6.66
N PRO A 55 13.96 27.24 7.14
CA PRO A 55 13.00 26.86 8.18
C PRO A 55 11.78 26.09 7.65
N GLN A 56 11.83 25.59 6.42
CA GLN A 56 10.72 24.89 5.79
C GLN A 56 10.32 23.65 6.62
N GLU A 57 9.08 23.22 6.44
CA GLU A 57 8.49 22.09 7.18
C GLU A 57 8.74 22.18 8.69
N ARG A 58 8.61 23.38 9.25
CA ARG A 58 8.85 23.67 10.68
C ARG A 58 10.28 23.30 11.13
N SER A 59 11.25 23.50 10.27
CA SER A 59 12.67 23.14 10.46
C SER A 59 12.92 21.60 10.53
N LEU A 60 11.97 20.80 10.16
CA LEU A 60 12.15 19.32 10.09
C LEU A 60 12.76 18.88 8.76
N ARG A 61 12.55 19.67 7.70
CA ARG A 61 13.07 19.35 6.35
C ARG A 61 13.26 20.63 5.56
N ALA A 62 14.48 21.06 5.40
CA ALA A 62 14.82 22.25 4.64
C ALA A 62 14.68 22.05 3.12
N GLY A 63 14.57 23.13 2.38
CA GLY A 63 14.42 23.19 0.93
C GLY A 63 13.03 23.68 0.53
N THR A 64 12.94 24.35 -0.61
CA THR A 64 11.70 24.91 -1.15
C THR A 64 10.63 23.85 -1.29
N GLU A 65 9.43 24.14 -0.84
CA GLU A 65 8.28 23.24 -0.91
C GLU A 65 7.80 23.05 -2.34
N ASN A 66 7.47 21.83 -2.71
CA ASN A 66 6.77 21.51 -3.96
C ASN A 66 5.28 21.84 -3.82
N VAL A 67 4.93 23.10 -3.90
CA VAL A 67 3.56 23.59 -3.66
C VAL A 67 2.54 22.88 -4.55
N CYS A 68 2.83 22.74 -5.84
CA CYS A 68 1.92 22.05 -6.78
C CYS A 68 1.67 20.60 -6.38
N GLY A 69 2.73 19.89 -5.98
CA GLY A 69 2.62 18.51 -5.52
C GLY A 69 1.87 18.39 -4.19
N ILE A 70 2.09 19.33 -3.27
CA ILE A 70 1.39 19.37 -1.97
C ILE A 70 -0.11 19.62 -2.15
N VAL A 71 -0.48 20.57 -3.01
CA VAL A 71 -1.90 20.85 -3.33
C VAL A 71 -2.56 19.63 -3.99
N GLY A 72 -1.87 19.01 -4.96
CA GLY A 72 -2.37 17.79 -5.61
C GLY A 72 -2.52 16.61 -4.64
N LEU A 73 -1.57 16.44 -3.71
CA LEU A 73 -1.66 15.45 -2.63
C LEU A 73 -2.86 15.72 -1.73
N GLY A 74 -3.05 16.98 -1.29
CA GLY A 74 -4.18 17.35 -0.43
C GLY A 74 -5.52 17.07 -1.09
N LYS A 75 -5.68 17.43 -2.37
CA LYS A 75 -6.92 17.15 -3.12
C LYS A 75 -7.15 15.67 -3.35
N ALA A 76 -6.10 14.91 -3.64
CA ALA A 76 -6.20 13.45 -3.79
C ALA A 76 -6.64 12.78 -2.48
N LEU A 77 -6.09 13.21 -1.35
CA LEU A 77 -6.47 12.68 -0.03
C LEU A 77 -7.93 13.01 0.30
N GLU A 78 -8.35 14.26 0.09
CA GLU A 78 -9.73 14.70 0.29
C GLU A 78 -10.72 13.82 -0.48
N LEU A 79 -10.51 13.66 -1.81
CA LEU A 79 -11.37 12.83 -2.65
C LEU A 79 -11.36 11.35 -2.26
N SER A 80 -10.19 10.83 -1.89
CA SER A 80 -10.08 9.43 -1.48
C SER A 80 -10.81 9.15 -0.17
N LEU A 81 -10.79 10.08 0.79
CA LEU A 81 -11.55 9.96 2.04
C LEU A 81 -13.06 10.12 1.81
N GLU A 82 -13.47 11.05 0.95
CA GLU A 82 -14.88 11.25 0.57
C GLU A 82 -15.49 9.96 -0.02
N HIS A 83 -14.76 9.28 -0.90
CA HIS A 83 -15.23 8.08 -1.60
C HIS A 83 -14.75 6.76 -0.99
N MET A 84 -14.07 6.78 0.15
CA MET A 84 -13.42 5.61 0.75
C MET A 84 -14.39 4.43 0.96
N LYS A 85 -15.61 4.70 1.41
CA LYS A 85 -16.62 3.65 1.65
C LYS A 85 -17.06 2.98 0.36
N ASP A 86 -17.32 3.75 -0.68
CA ASP A 86 -17.78 3.24 -1.97
C ASP A 86 -16.66 2.41 -2.63
N TYR A 87 -15.42 2.93 -2.63
CA TYR A 87 -14.27 2.23 -3.17
C TYR A 87 -13.98 0.94 -2.42
N SER A 88 -14.02 0.97 -1.08
CA SER A 88 -13.78 -0.23 -0.28
C SER A 88 -14.86 -1.30 -0.50
N SER A 89 -16.13 -0.92 -0.58
CA SER A 89 -17.22 -1.84 -0.87
C SER A 89 -17.07 -2.50 -2.24
N HIS A 90 -16.79 -1.70 -3.27
CA HIS A 90 -16.57 -2.20 -4.63
C HIS A 90 -15.36 -3.14 -4.71
N MET A 91 -14.22 -2.75 -4.14
CA MET A 91 -13.01 -3.56 -4.19
C MET A 91 -13.13 -4.85 -3.36
N LYS A 92 -13.81 -4.81 -2.21
CA LYS A 92 -14.13 -6.01 -1.43
C LYS A 92 -14.96 -6.99 -2.26
N SER A 93 -15.96 -6.52 -2.97
CA SER A 93 -16.79 -7.39 -3.83
C SER A 93 -15.99 -8.07 -4.93
N ILE A 94 -15.08 -7.34 -5.59
CA ILE A 94 -14.18 -7.91 -6.62
C ILE A 94 -13.21 -8.92 -6.00
N LYS A 95 -12.63 -8.59 -4.84
CA LYS A 95 -11.70 -9.47 -4.14
C LYS A 95 -12.39 -10.78 -3.74
N ASN A 96 -13.59 -10.72 -3.16
CA ASN A 96 -14.36 -11.90 -2.77
C ASN A 96 -14.73 -12.75 -3.99
N TYR A 97 -15.15 -12.12 -5.08
CA TYR A 97 -15.38 -12.80 -6.35
C TYR A 97 -14.12 -13.52 -6.87
N ALA A 98 -12.98 -12.85 -6.83
CA ALA A 98 -11.71 -13.44 -7.25
C ALA A 98 -11.32 -14.66 -6.38
N ILE A 99 -11.49 -14.56 -5.05
CA ILE A 99 -11.25 -15.68 -4.12
C ILE A 99 -12.14 -16.87 -4.47
N GLU A 100 -13.44 -16.62 -4.63
CA GLU A 100 -14.41 -17.67 -5.00
C GLU A 100 -14.05 -18.35 -6.33
N GLN A 101 -13.77 -17.57 -7.38
CA GLN A 101 -13.45 -18.12 -8.69
C GLN A 101 -12.13 -18.90 -8.69
N LEU A 102 -11.11 -18.41 -8.00
CA LEU A 102 -9.83 -19.10 -7.88
C LEU A 102 -10.00 -20.43 -7.10
N SER A 103 -10.71 -20.40 -5.99
CA SER A 103 -10.96 -21.59 -5.16
C SER A 103 -11.79 -22.67 -5.91
N ASN A 104 -12.70 -22.25 -6.77
CA ASN A 104 -13.52 -23.18 -7.55
C ASN A 104 -12.83 -23.70 -8.81
N SER A 105 -11.79 -23.03 -9.31
CA SER A 105 -11.15 -23.33 -10.60
C SER A 105 -9.78 -23.96 -10.48
N ILE A 106 -9.13 -23.83 -9.32
CA ILE A 106 -7.77 -24.32 -9.11
C ILE A 106 -7.76 -25.16 -7.83
N ASP A 107 -7.58 -26.46 -7.99
CA ASP A 107 -7.43 -27.38 -6.87
C ASP A 107 -6.19 -27.02 -6.06
N ASP A 108 -6.27 -27.11 -4.75
CA ASP A 108 -5.18 -26.81 -3.80
C ASP A 108 -4.62 -25.37 -3.89
N VAL A 109 -5.40 -24.40 -4.40
CA VAL A 109 -5.02 -22.99 -4.30
C VAL A 109 -5.09 -22.52 -2.85
N GLU A 110 -4.07 -21.79 -2.41
CA GLU A 110 -4.02 -21.20 -1.07
C GLU A 110 -3.84 -19.68 -1.15
N PHE A 111 -4.12 -19.00 -0.03
CA PHE A 111 -3.93 -17.55 0.08
C PHE A 111 -2.96 -17.25 1.23
N ASN A 112 -1.89 -16.55 0.90
CA ASN A 112 -0.83 -16.30 1.86
C ASN A 112 -1.27 -15.39 3.00
N GLY A 113 -0.89 -15.75 4.21
CA GLY A 113 -1.26 -15.07 5.44
C GLY A 113 -2.78 -15.00 5.59
N ARG A 114 -3.28 -13.83 5.95
CA ARG A 114 -4.71 -13.57 6.11
C ARG A 114 -5.31 -12.79 4.93
N SER A 115 -4.67 -12.84 3.76
CA SER A 115 -5.05 -11.97 2.62
C SER A 115 -6.43 -12.27 2.04
N ALA A 116 -6.98 -13.47 2.24
CA ALA A 116 -8.33 -13.84 1.83
C ALA A 116 -9.40 -13.59 2.91
N GLU A 117 -9.01 -13.23 4.14
CA GLU A 117 -9.95 -12.93 5.22
C GLU A 117 -10.46 -11.49 5.12
N GLU A 118 -11.78 -11.29 5.16
CA GLU A 118 -12.41 -10.02 4.83
C GLU A 118 -11.96 -8.86 5.73
N ASP A 119 -11.96 -9.04 7.04
CA ASP A 119 -11.65 -7.96 7.99
C ASP A 119 -10.23 -8.05 8.59
N ALA A 120 -9.42 -8.98 8.11
CA ALA A 120 -8.08 -9.22 8.62
C ALA A 120 -6.96 -8.72 7.70
N SER A 121 -7.31 -8.24 6.52
CA SER A 121 -6.36 -7.74 5.53
C SER A 121 -6.92 -6.54 4.76
N LEU A 122 -6.03 -5.75 4.19
CA LEU A 122 -6.46 -4.67 3.29
C LEU A 122 -7.22 -5.24 2.10
N TYR A 123 -8.34 -4.64 1.78
CA TYR A 123 -9.17 -5.04 0.63
C TYR A 123 -8.47 -4.85 -0.72
N THR A 124 -7.40 -4.05 -0.76
CA THR A 124 -6.58 -3.80 -1.96
C THR A 124 -5.55 -4.88 -2.25
N VAL A 125 -5.38 -5.87 -1.37
CA VAL A 125 -4.34 -6.89 -1.48
C VAL A 125 -4.97 -8.27 -1.45
N LEU A 126 -4.59 -9.12 -2.41
CA LEU A 126 -4.84 -10.56 -2.41
C LEU A 126 -3.53 -11.26 -2.80
N SER A 127 -3.01 -12.10 -1.93
CA SER A 127 -1.80 -12.87 -2.18
C SER A 127 -2.15 -14.33 -2.39
N VAL A 128 -1.97 -14.81 -3.61
CA VAL A 128 -2.35 -16.16 -4.03
C VAL A 128 -1.12 -17.05 -4.08
N LEU A 129 -1.19 -18.21 -3.48
CA LEU A 129 -0.22 -19.30 -3.60
C LEU A 129 -0.78 -20.34 -4.56
N LEU A 130 -0.16 -20.47 -5.71
CA LEU A 130 -0.55 -21.45 -6.72
C LEU A 130 0.07 -22.81 -6.40
N PRO A 131 -0.63 -23.93 -6.60
CA PRO A 131 -0.16 -25.29 -6.30
C PRO A 131 0.91 -25.79 -7.28
N PHE A 132 1.33 -24.96 -8.22
CA PHE A 132 2.32 -25.29 -9.24
C PHE A 132 3.37 -24.16 -9.39
N LYS A 133 4.56 -24.53 -9.87
CA LYS A 133 5.65 -23.58 -10.15
C LYS A 133 5.67 -23.27 -11.63
N ASP A 134 5.43 -22.01 -11.98
CA ASP A 134 5.61 -21.50 -13.34
C ASP A 134 6.32 -20.14 -13.27
N PRO A 135 7.64 -20.10 -13.49
CA PRO A 135 8.42 -18.84 -13.46
C PRO A 135 7.93 -17.79 -14.45
N MET A 136 7.22 -18.22 -15.51
CA MET A 136 6.70 -17.34 -16.56
C MET A 136 5.24 -16.93 -16.37
N ILE A 137 4.62 -17.29 -15.24
CA ILE A 137 3.18 -17.04 -15.03
C ILE A 137 2.84 -15.54 -15.15
N GLY A 138 3.67 -14.67 -14.61
CA GLY A 138 3.48 -13.22 -14.71
C GLY A 138 3.44 -12.75 -16.15
N LEU A 139 4.42 -13.16 -16.97
CA LEU A 139 4.46 -12.82 -18.40
C LEU A 139 3.26 -13.41 -19.17
N LYS A 140 2.89 -14.66 -18.90
CA LYS A 140 1.75 -15.31 -19.56
C LYS A 140 0.43 -14.60 -19.27
N LEU A 141 0.26 -14.10 -18.04
CA LEU A 141 -0.92 -13.33 -17.64
C LEU A 141 -0.89 -11.92 -18.24
N ASP A 142 0.26 -11.26 -18.25
CA ASP A 142 0.46 -9.94 -18.86
C ASP A 142 0.12 -9.96 -20.36
N MET A 143 0.56 -10.99 -21.08
CA MET A 143 0.17 -11.20 -22.50
C MET A 143 -1.33 -11.39 -22.72
N LYS A 144 -2.07 -11.72 -21.66
CA LYS A 144 -3.55 -11.81 -21.67
C LYS A 144 -4.22 -10.54 -21.11
N GLY A 145 -3.46 -9.51 -20.84
CA GLY A 145 -3.95 -8.24 -20.27
C GLY A 145 -4.24 -8.30 -18.77
N ILE A 146 -3.71 -9.30 -18.03
CA ILE A 146 -3.89 -9.47 -16.60
C ILE A 146 -2.61 -9.05 -15.89
N ALA A 147 -2.66 -7.89 -15.22
CA ALA A 147 -1.53 -7.37 -14.46
C ALA A 147 -1.48 -7.98 -13.05
N ILE A 148 -0.36 -8.60 -12.72
CA ILE A 148 -0.07 -9.13 -11.39
C ILE A 148 1.34 -8.71 -10.93
N SER A 149 1.59 -8.83 -9.63
CA SER A 149 2.95 -8.76 -9.07
C SER A 149 3.37 -10.13 -8.57
N GLN A 150 4.62 -10.52 -8.82
CA GLN A 150 5.24 -11.69 -8.22
C GLN A 150 6.20 -11.24 -7.12
N GLY A 151 6.03 -11.75 -5.90
CA GLY A 151 6.82 -11.30 -4.75
C GLY A 151 6.49 -9.88 -4.33
N SER A 152 7.50 -9.07 -3.99
CA SER A 152 7.31 -7.65 -3.67
C SER A 152 7.11 -6.82 -4.94
N ALA A 153 6.02 -6.06 -5.01
CA ALA A 153 5.71 -5.18 -6.14
C ALA A 153 6.83 -4.17 -6.44
N CYS A 154 7.53 -3.68 -5.41
CA CYS A 154 8.66 -2.76 -5.55
C CYS A 154 9.93 -3.42 -6.09
N SER A 155 10.00 -4.75 -6.07
CA SER A 155 11.12 -5.55 -6.54
C SER A 155 10.80 -6.33 -7.82
N SER A 156 9.71 -6.01 -8.49
CA SER A 156 9.17 -6.76 -9.65
C SER A 156 10.12 -6.87 -10.85
N GLY A 157 11.27 -6.21 -10.85
CA GLY A 157 12.35 -6.40 -11.84
C GLY A 157 13.49 -7.32 -11.38
N ALA A 158 13.49 -7.77 -10.14
CA ALA A 158 14.54 -8.65 -9.60
C ALA A 158 13.93 -10.05 -9.32
N SER A 159 14.56 -11.08 -9.86
CA SER A 159 14.16 -12.50 -9.66
C SER A 159 14.43 -13.02 -8.22
N LYS A 160 14.31 -12.13 -7.22
CA LYS A 160 14.51 -12.51 -5.81
C LYS A 160 13.16 -12.79 -5.14
N PRO A 161 13.04 -13.90 -4.40
CA PRO A 161 11.84 -14.15 -3.61
C PRO A 161 11.60 -13.01 -2.60
N SER A 162 10.33 -12.76 -2.26
CA SER A 162 9.99 -11.81 -1.21
C SER A 162 10.52 -12.31 0.13
N MET A 163 11.29 -11.48 0.85
CA MET A 163 11.77 -11.81 2.20
C MET A 163 10.61 -12.12 3.15
N VAL A 164 9.50 -11.37 3.02
CA VAL A 164 8.29 -11.59 3.83
C VAL A 164 7.71 -12.97 3.55
N MET A 165 7.61 -13.36 2.26
CA MET A 165 7.06 -14.67 1.87
C MET A 165 7.97 -15.81 2.35
N MET A 166 9.28 -15.64 2.29
CA MET A 166 10.22 -16.64 2.82
C MET A 166 10.05 -16.88 4.32
N MET A 167 9.69 -15.84 5.09
CA MET A 167 9.49 -15.95 6.54
C MET A 167 8.11 -16.47 6.95
N ILE A 168 7.15 -16.47 6.03
CA ILE A 168 5.77 -16.95 6.30
C ILE A 168 5.61 -18.41 5.87
N LEU A 169 6.37 -18.86 4.87
CA LEU A 169 6.24 -20.19 4.27
C LEU A 169 7.23 -21.23 4.83
N ASP A 170 8.15 -20.82 5.72
CA ASP A 170 8.99 -21.72 6.52
C ASP A 170 8.25 -22.11 7.83
#